data_480ecea205ef31a0e4a433ad1aa3343d
#
_entry.id   480ecea205ef31a0e4a433ad1aa3343d
#
_cell.length_a   1.000
_cell.length_b   1.000
_cell.length_c   1.000
_cell.angle_alpha   90.00
_cell.angle_beta   90.00
_cell.angle_gamma   90.00
#
_symmetry.space_group_name_H-M   'P 1'
#
loop_
_entity.id
_entity.type
_entity.pdbx_description
1 polymer ?
#
loop_
_entity_poly.entity_id
_entity_poly.type
_entity_poly.pdbx_seq_one_letter_code
_entity_poly.pdbx_strand_id
1 'polypeptide(L)'
;MSVEMGGSTDGAAVIALAAHLVRTRTVNPPGDEAPLAAELAGSLGAAGFATHIVDHGAGRASCLAMIGPAEGRRPLILSGHLDTVPIGETPWQDDPFSATVRDGKLWGRGSTDMKGGVAAIVIAARRLAGLPLRGPLVLALSADEEVGTAGARGLIAHPAFPRTGALIVGEPTGMRPGIAEKGALWIEVRFTGKAAHGAYAHEGASATMGLIAAMPGVAEVVRPLPAHPILGPTTANIAMIGGGSAPNMVADRAWAKVDIRSAPGTSHAEILAAMRTALAAAPLPAGVHAEIAVMSDRRSFETAPDDPLVLALQRALAGAGVPETDPVGLAYYTDAAELLGGGDYTALICGPGVPGLAHQVDEHVPVDDLVRAADAYTALGRELLL
;
A
#
# COMPACT_ATOMS: atom_id res chain seq x y z
N MET A 1 4.64 -44.16 -9.51
CA MET A 1 5.64 -43.49 -8.63
C MET A 1 4.94 -42.36 -7.96
N SER A 2 4.45 -42.58 -6.75
CA SER A 2 3.73 -41.57 -5.93
C SER A 2 4.77 -40.62 -5.35
N VAL A 3 4.68 -39.35 -5.72
CA VAL A 3 5.40 -38.27 -5.06
C VAL A 3 4.67 -38.01 -3.74
N GLU A 4 5.29 -38.41 -2.64
CA GLU A 4 4.86 -38.06 -1.29
C GLU A 4 4.91 -36.55 -1.13
N MET A 5 3.75 -35.91 -1.09
CA MET A 5 3.56 -34.54 -0.64
C MET A 5 3.68 -34.52 0.90
N GLY A 6 4.89 -34.51 1.40
CA GLY A 6 5.19 -34.28 2.83
C GLY A 6 5.02 -32.79 3.19
N GLY A 7 3.83 -32.21 2.97
CA GLY A 7 3.46 -30.92 3.50
C GLY A 7 3.15 -31.05 4.99
N SER A 8 3.88 -30.36 5.87
CA SER A 8 3.58 -30.31 7.29
C SER A 8 2.13 -29.82 7.49
N THR A 9 1.48 -30.25 8.57
CA THR A 9 0.13 -29.77 8.98
C THR A 9 0.03 -28.24 9.00
N ASP A 10 1.13 -27.55 9.16
CA ASP A 10 1.30 -26.09 9.18
C ASP A 10 1.22 -25.43 7.79
N GLY A 11 1.74 -26.06 6.73
CA GLY A 11 1.61 -25.55 5.36
C GLY A 11 0.15 -25.54 4.89
N ALA A 12 -0.62 -26.58 5.27
CA ALA A 12 -2.05 -26.63 4.99
C ALA A 12 -2.83 -25.51 5.69
N ALA A 13 -2.40 -25.09 6.89
CA ALA A 13 -3.08 -24.05 7.66
C ALA A 13 -2.99 -22.67 7.00
N VAL A 14 -1.82 -22.28 6.46
CA VAL A 14 -1.68 -20.98 5.78
C VAL A 14 -2.48 -20.94 4.48
N ILE A 15 -2.49 -22.04 3.71
CA ILE A 15 -3.28 -22.14 2.48
C ILE A 15 -4.78 -22.07 2.79
N ALA A 16 -5.23 -22.79 3.82
CA ALA A 16 -6.63 -22.77 4.24
C ALA A 16 -7.08 -21.39 4.71
N LEU A 17 -6.24 -20.68 5.49
CA LEU A 17 -6.53 -19.33 5.93
C LEU A 17 -6.55 -18.35 4.73
N ALA A 18 -5.57 -18.40 3.84
CA ALA A 18 -5.54 -17.57 2.64
C ALA A 18 -6.80 -17.78 1.78
N ALA A 19 -7.19 -19.03 1.57
CA ALA A 19 -8.41 -19.37 0.83
C ALA A 19 -9.67 -18.83 1.53
N HIS A 20 -9.74 -18.89 2.85
CA HIS A 20 -10.84 -18.31 3.62
C HIS A 20 -10.90 -16.78 3.46
N LEU A 21 -9.76 -16.09 3.59
CA LEU A 21 -9.66 -14.65 3.42
C LEU A 21 -10.07 -14.20 2.01
N VAL A 22 -9.66 -14.92 0.97
CA VAL A 22 -10.05 -14.63 -0.42
C VAL A 22 -11.56 -14.79 -0.61
N ARG A 23 -12.20 -15.79 0.00
CA ARG A 23 -13.67 -15.96 -0.05
C ARG A 23 -14.43 -14.86 0.67
N THR A 24 -13.83 -14.21 1.65
CA THR A 24 -14.42 -13.10 2.38
C THR A 24 -14.31 -11.83 1.55
N ARG A 25 -15.45 -11.34 1.06
CA ARG A 25 -15.50 -10.18 0.17
C ARG A 25 -15.33 -8.89 0.96
N THR A 26 -14.25 -8.18 0.69
CA THR A 26 -13.92 -6.87 1.28
C THR A 26 -13.53 -5.90 0.17
N VAL A 27 -14.36 -5.83 -0.86
CA VAL A 27 -14.10 -5.00 -2.05
C VAL A 27 -14.25 -3.53 -1.70
N ASN A 28 -13.25 -2.73 -2.00
CA ASN A 28 -13.18 -1.30 -1.74
C ASN A 28 -13.11 -0.51 -3.06
N PRO A 29 -14.04 0.42 -3.34
CA PRO A 29 -15.21 0.75 -2.55
C PRO A 29 -16.35 -0.28 -2.64
N PRO A 30 -17.28 -0.34 -1.67
CA PRO A 30 -17.40 0.57 -0.50
C PRO A 30 -16.49 0.20 0.67
N GLY A 31 -15.87 -0.99 0.70
CA GLY A 31 -15.22 -1.60 1.85
C GLY A 31 -16.23 -2.25 2.80
N ASP A 32 -15.86 -3.35 3.42
CA ASP A 32 -16.63 -4.06 4.45
C ASP A 32 -15.68 -4.94 5.26
N GLU A 33 -14.61 -4.34 5.77
CA GLU A 33 -13.52 -5.06 6.45
C GLU A 33 -13.85 -5.36 7.91
N ALA A 34 -14.83 -4.68 8.52
CA ALA A 34 -15.12 -4.81 9.95
C ALA A 34 -15.45 -6.25 10.39
N PRO A 35 -16.25 -7.05 9.67
CA PRO A 35 -16.48 -8.44 10.03
C PRO A 35 -15.20 -9.27 10.01
N LEU A 36 -14.35 -9.08 9.00
CA LEU A 36 -13.09 -9.79 8.87
C LEU A 36 -12.09 -9.38 9.94
N ALA A 37 -11.98 -8.08 10.25
CA ALA A 37 -11.15 -7.58 11.32
C ALA A 37 -11.56 -8.17 12.68
N ALA A 38 -12.88 -8.25 12.95
CA ALA A 38 -13.41 -8.86 14.17
C ALA A 38 -13.13 -10.37 14.26
N GLU A 39 -13.25 -11.09 13.15
CA GLU A 39 -12.93 -12.52 13.06
C GLU A 39 -11.45 -12.77 13.37
N LEU A 40 -10.55 -12.01 12.74
CA LEU A 40 -9.11 -12.12 12.96
C LEU A 40 -8.73 -11.73 14.38
N ALA A 41 -9.34 -10.67 14.94
CA ALA A 41 -9.15 -10.29 16.34
C ALA A 41 -9.57 -11.41 17.29
N GLY A 42 -10.73 -12.03 17.08
CA GLY A 42 -11.20 -13.17 17.88
C GLY A 42 -10.24 -14.36 17.82
N SER A 43 -9.76 -14.67 16.62
CA SER A 43 -8.81 -15.76 16.36
C SER A 43 -7.44 -15.52 17.03
N LEU A 44 -6.92 -14.29 16.96
CA LEU A 44 -5.67 -13.89 17.59
C LEU A 44 -5.84 -13.80 19.11
N GLY A 45 -6.98 -13.30 19.60
CA GLY A 45 -7.32 -13.30 21.02
C GLY A 45 -7.32 -14.70 21.63
N ALA A 46 -7.86 -15.70 20.92
CA ALA A 46 -7.81 -17.09 21.33
C ALA A 46 -6.37 -17.67 21.36
N ALA A 47 -5.45 -17.08 20.61
CA ALA A 47 -4.02 -17.40 20.63
C ALA A 47 -3.22 -16.59 21.69
N GLY A 48 -3.88 -15.77 22.52
CA GLY A 48 -3.27 -15.02 23.62
C GLY A 48 -2.88 -13.58 23.30
N PHE A 49 -3.23 -13.05 22.14
CA PHE A 49 -2.99 -11.65 21.82
C PHE A 49 -3.99 -10.72 22.53
N ALA A 50 -3.51 -9.59 22.99
CA ALA A 50 -4.36 -8.43 23.26
C ALA A 50 -4.79 -7.82 21.94
N THR A 51 -6.11 -7.73 21.70
CA THR A 51 -6.66 -7.29 20.41
C THR A 51 -7.50 -6.03 20.56
N HIS A 52 -7.41 -5.13 19.58
CA HIS A 52 -8.19 -3.90 19.49
C HIS A 52 -8.78 -3.78 18.08
N ILE A 53 -10.07 -3.48 18.01
CA ILE A 53 -10.73 -3.09 16.76
C ILE A 53 -10.69 -1.57 16.68
N VAL A 54 -10.10 -1.06 15.61
CA VAL A 54 -10.09 0.38 15.30
C VAL A 54 -11.16 0.63 14.25
N ASP A 55 -12.28 1.18 14.69
CA ASP A 55 -13.45 1.45 13.84
C ASP A 55 -13.22 2.73 13.02
N HIS A 56 -13.48 2.66 11.73
CA HIS A 56 -13.40 3.78 10.79
C HIS A 56 -14.78 4.22 10.28
N GLY A 57 -15.86 3.61 10.78
CA GLY A 57 -17.22 3.83 10.33
C GLY A 57 -17.56 3.13 9.02
N ALA A 58 -18.83 3.16 8.64
CA ALA A 58 -19.34 2.64 7.37
C ALA A 58 -18.96 1.17 7.06
N GLY A 59 -18.89 0.31 8.09
CA GLY A 59 -18.54 -1.12 7.92
C GLY A 59 -17.04 -1.39 7.84
N ARG A 60 -16.20 -0.40 8.09
CA ARG A 60 -14.74 -0.48 7.99
C ARG A 60 -14.08 -0.52 9.35
N ALA A 61 -13.19 -1.46 9.56
CA ALA A 61 -12.38 -1.53 10.77
C ALA A 61 -11.03 -2.20 10.50
N SER A 62 -10.04 -1.81 11.29
CA SER A 62 -8.72 -2.43 11.36
C SER A 62 -8.58 -3.26 12.63
N CYS A 63 -7.68 -4.25 12.61
CA CYS A 63 -7.33 -5.05 13.78
C CYS A 63 -5.89 -4.75 14.19
N LEU A 64 -5.71 -4.30 15.45
CA LEU A 64 -4.41 -4.25 16.12
C LEU A 64 -4.34 -5.41 17.10
N ALA A 65 -3.34 -6.27 16.97
CA ALA A 65 -3.14 -7.39 17.88
C ALA A 65 -1.70 -7.41 18.39
N MET A 66 -1.51 -7.67 19.69
CA MET A 66 -0.21 -7.55 20.33
C MET A 66 0.01 -8.69 21.32
N ILE A 67 1.24 -9.22 21.37
CA ILE A 67 1.67 -10.21 22.37
C ILE A 67 3.14 -9.98 22.74
N GLY A 68 3.54 -10.43 23.91
CA GLY A 68 4.90 -10.27 24.44
C GLY A 68 5.00 -9.11 25.43
N PRO A 69 6.16 -8.93 26.07
CA PRO A 69 6.38 -7.87 27.05
C PRO A 69 6.40 -6.49 26.37
N ALA A 70 5.86 -5.48 27.04
CA ALA A 70 5.86 -4.10 26.54
C ALA A 70 7.26 -3.48 26.53
N GLU A 71 8.14 -3.96 27.38
CA GLU A 71 9.55 -3.53 27.50
C GLU A 71 10.47 -4.67 27.06
N GLY A 72 11.67 -4.34 26.60
CA GLY A 72 12.65 -5.32 26.20
C GLY A 72 13.20 -5.07 24.80
N ARG A 73 13.18 -6.07 23.94
CA ARG A 73 13.62 -5.92 22.53
C ARG A 73 12.69 -4.99 21.75
N ARG A 74 13.24 -4.37 20.72
CA ARG A 74 12.49 -3.52 19.77
C ARG A 74 11.31 -4.30 19.19
N PRO A 75 10.10 -3.73 19.11
CA PRO A 75 8.92 -4.39 18.54
C PRO A 75 9.14 -4.89 17.11
N LEU A 76 8.58 -6.06 16.79
CA LEU A 76 8.36 -6.50 15.42
C LEU A 76 6.89 -6.25 15.07
N ILE A 77 6.66 -5.44 14.05
CA ILE A 77 5.34 -5.10 13.52
C ILE A 77 5.18 -5.80 12.17
N LEU A 78 4.19 -6.66 12.04
CA LEU A 78 3.79 -7.28 10.79
C LEU A 78 2.49 -6.63 10.33
N SER A 79 2.49 -6.04 9.14
CA SER A 79 1.36 -5.29 8.59
C SER A 79 0.83 -5.87 7.29
N GLY A 80 -0.47 -5.74 7.09
CA GLY A 80 -1.14 -6.06 5.84
C GLY A 80 -2.57 -5.56 5.80
N HIS A 81 -3.08 -5.24 4.61
CA HIS A 81 -4.43 -4.73 4.45
C HIS A 81 -5.46 -5.85 4.23
N LEU A 82 -6.72 -5.55 4.56
CA LEU A 82 -7.85 -6.47 4.54
C LEU A 82 -8.77 -6.27 3.34
N ASP A 83 -8.74 -5.09 2.74
CA ASP A 83 -9.54 -4.75 1.56
C ASP A 83 -8.94 -5.26 0.26
N THR A 84 -9.68 -5.17 -0.82
CA THR A 84 -9.26 -5.51 -2.18
C THR A 84 -9.90 -4.56 -3.18
N VAL A 85 -9.24 -4.30 -4.30
CA VAL A 85 -9.85 -3.57 -5.41
C VAL A 85 -11.03 -4.34 -6.03
N PRO A 86 -11.92 -3.66 -6.78
CA PRO A 86 -12.97 -4.30 -7.57
C PRO A 86 -12.42 -5.33 -8.58
N ILE A 87 -13.26 -6.29 -8.94
CA ILE A 87 -12.89 -7.34 -9.90
C ILE A 87 -12.77 -6.85 -11.34
N GLY A 88 -13.26 -5.64 -11.64
CA GLY A 88 -13.30 -5.09 -12.99
C GLY A 88 -14.41 -5.68 -13.85
N GLU A 89 -14.43 -5.32 -15.14
CA GLU A 89 -15.45 -5.75 -16.12
C GLU A 89 -14.97 -6.92 -17.00
N THR A 90 -13.65 -7.17 -17.05
CA THR A 90 -13.08 -8.26 -17.82
C THR A 90 -13.45 -9.60 -17.20
N PRO A 91 -13.95 -10.57 -17.97
CA PRO A 91 -14.32 -11.89 -17.45
C PRO A 91 -13.12 -12.61 -16.83
N TRP A 92 -13.34 -13.22 -15.67
CA TRP A 92 -12.41 -14.13 -14.99
C TRP A 92 -12.63 -15.56 -15.45
N GLN A 93 -11.59 -16.42 -15.41
CA GLN A 93 -11.73 -17.84 -15.72
C GLN A 93 -12.58 -18.58 -14.69
N ASP A 94 -12.40 -18.25 -13.41
CA ASP A 94 -13.17 -18.79 -12.29
C ASP A 94 -13.84 -17.63 -11.52
N ASP A 95 -14.78 -17.92 -10.61
CA ASP A 95 -15.32 -16.90 -9.69
C ASP A 95 -14.14 -16.28 -8.90
N PRO A 96 -13.94 -14.94 -8.96
CA PRO A 96 -12.84 -14.25 -8.28
C PRO A 96 -12.76 -14.49 -6.77
N PHE A 97 -13.82 -14.97 -6.15
CA PHE A 97 -13.90 -15.28 -4.72
C PHE A 97 -14.02 -16.77 -4.42
N SER A 98 -13.82 -17.65 -5.41
CA SER A 98 -13.85 -19.11 -5.20
C SER A 98 -12.67 -19.61 -4.36
N ALA A 99 -11.54 -18.90 -4.38
CA ALA A 99 -10.28 -19.34 -3.78
C ALA A 99 -9.90 -20.76 -4.22
N THR A 100 -9.98 -21.00 -5.51
CA THR A 100 -9.63 -22.29 -6.10
C THR A 100 -8.13 -22.54 -6.01
N VAL A 101 -7.74 -23.70 -5.49
CA VAL A 101 -6.34 -24.15 -5.54
C VAL A 101 -6.18 -25.07 -6.75
N ARG A 102 -5.39 -24.64 -7.71
CA ARG A 102 -5.13 -25.37 -8.97
C ARG A 102 -3.70 -25.08 -9.45
N ASP A 103 -3.03 -26.07 -9.98
CA ASP A 103 -1.68 -25.96 -10.57
C ASP A 103 -0.65 -25.31 -9.63
N GLY A 104 -0.72 -25.66 -8.33
CA GLY A 104 0.17 -25.10 -7.30
C GLY A 104 -0.07 -23.63 -6.96
N LYS A 105 -1.24 -23.08 -7.32
CA LYS A 105 -1.61 -21.69 -7.10
C LYS A 105 -2.97 -21.57 -6.42
N LEU A 106 -3.12 -20.56 -5.57
CA LEU A 106 -4.41 -20.11 -5.03
C LEU A 106 -4.90 -18.95 -5.90
N TRP A 107 -6.03 -19.15 -6.58
CA TRP A 107 -6.63 -18.19 -7.51
C TRP A 107 -7.71 -17.37 -6.81
N GLY A 108 -7.75 -16.07 -7.06
CA GLY A 108 -8.82 -15.18 -6.63
C GLY A 108 -8.35 -13.76 -6.32
N ARG A 109 -9.28 -12.81 -6.31
CA ARG A 109 -9.03 -11.41 -5.97
C ARG A 109 -8.53 -11.29 -4.53
N GLY A 110 -7.41 -10.59 -4.35
CA GLY A 110 -6.74 -10.44 -3.07
C GLY A 110 -5.83 -11.60 -2.69
N SER A 111 -5.70 -12.64 -3.52
CA SER A 111 -4.79 -13.76 -3.23
C SER A 111 -3.33 -13.31 -3.21
N THR A 112 -2.94 -12.43 -4.12
CA THR A 112 -1.63 -11.79 -4.19
C THR A 112 -1.62 -10.49 -3.41
N ASP A 113 -2.64 -9.64 -3.57
CA ASP A 113 -2.71 -8.30 -3.02
C ASP A 113 -3.91 -8.15 -2.06
N MET A 114 -3.73 -8.28 -0.68
CA MET A 114 -2.57 -8.96 -0.10
C MET A 114 -2.99 -9.98 0.97
N LYS A 115 -4.19 -10.61 0.80
CA LYS A 115 -4.74 -11.58 1.77
C LYS A 115 -3.86 -12.83 1.93
N GLY A 116 -3.08 -13.20 0.90
CA GLY A 116 -2.04 -14.21 1.02
C GLY A 116 -0.97 -13.82 2.03
N GLY A 117 -0.49 -12.57 1.96
CA GLY A 117 0.44 -11.98 2.93
C GLY A 117 -0.15 -11.93 4.34
N VAL A 118 -1.41 -11.48 4.47
CA VAL A 118 -2.13 -11.47 5.76
C VAL A 118 -2.22 -12.87 6.37
N ALA A 119 -2.55 -13.90 5.56
CA ALA A 119 -2.62 -15.27 6.04
C ALA A 119 -1.26 -15.74 6.58
N ALA A 120 -0.17 -15.46 5.87
CA ALA A 120 1.18 -15.80 6.30
C ALA A 120 1.57 -15.09 7.60
N ILE A 121 1.25 -13.80 7.74
CA ILE A 121 1.45 -13.00 8.95
C ILE A 121 0.70 -13.61 10.14
N VAL A 122 -0.57 -13.93 9.98
CA VAL A 122 -1.40 -14.48 11.07
C VAL A 122 -0.89 -15.87 11.51
N ILE A 123 -0.51 -16.73 10.58
CA ILE A 123 0.04 -18.05 10.91
C ILE A 123 1.40 -17.92 11.61
N ALA A 124 2.30 -17.07 11.11
CA ALA A 124 3.57 -16.80 11.78
C ALA A 124 3.38 -16.27 13.20
N ALA A 125 2.46 -15.33 13.39
CA ALA A 125 2.15 -14.78 14.69
C ALA A 125 1.64 -15.85 15.69
N ARG A 126 0.76 -16.74 15.25
CA ARG A 126 0.27 -17.86 16.08
C ARG A 126 1.38 -18.82 16.48
N ARG A 127 2.34 -19.11 15.58
CA ARG A 127 3.52 -19.94 15.89
C ARG A 127 4.43 -19.29 16.92
N LEU A 128 4.54 -17.96 16.89
CA LEU A 128 5.36 -17.18 17.82
C LEU A 128 4.68 -16.99 19.18
N ALA A 129 3.36 -17.00 19.26
CA ALA A 129 2.58 -16.74 20.48
C ALA A 129 2.94 -17.67 21.65
N GLY A 130 3.29 -18.93 21.36
CA GLY A 130 3.68 -19.92 22.37
C GLY A 130 5.13 -19.83 22.84
N LEU A 131 5.92 -18.86 22.36
CA LEU A 131 7.35 -18.74 22.64
C LEU A 131 7.63 -17.65 23.71
N PRO A 132 8.75 -17.75 24.44
CA PRO A 132 9.11 -16.77 25.48
C PRO A 132 9.68 -15.48 24.85
N LEU A 133 8.80 -14.68 24.25
CA LEU A 133 9.18 -13.43 23.57
C LEU A 133 9.82 -12.44 24.56
N ARG A 134 10.84 -11.73 24.10
CA ARG A 134 11.58 -10.69 24.84
C ARG A 134 11.27 -9.28 24.34
N GLY A 135 10.31 -9.13 23.43
CA GLY A 135 9.81 -7.87 22.90
C GLY A 135 8.42 -8.06 22.30
N PRO A 136 7.69 -6.98 21.98
CA PRO A 136 6.36 -7.08 21.45
C PRO A 136 6.36 -7.60 20.02
N LEU A 137 5.48 -8.56 19.72
CA LEU A 137 5.03 -8.87 18.38
C LEU A 137 3.68 -8.18 18.17
N VAL A 138 3.57 -7.41 17.10
CA VAL A 138 2.42 -6.58 16.78
C VAL A 138 1.92 -6.93 15.39
N LEU A 139 0.62 -7.13 15.23
CA LEU A 139 -0.05 -7.24 13.94
C LEU A 139 -0.87 -5.99 13.71
N ALA A 140 -0.63 -5.33 12.58
CA ALA A 140 -1.33 -4.15 12.10
C ALA A 140 -2.10 -4.53 10.84
N LEU A 141 -3.35 -5.00 11.01
CA LEU A 141 -4.19 -5.44 9.91
C LEU A 141 -5.16 -4.32 9.56
N SER A 142 -4.88 -3.61 8.47
CA SER A 142 -5.52 -2.34 8.10
C SER A 142 -6.72 -2.53 7.18
N ALA A 143 -7.64 -1.57 7.24
CA ALA A 143 -8.68 -1.35 6.25
C ALA A 143 -8.30 -0.19 5.32
N ASP A 144 -8.92 -0.10 4.14
CA ASP A 144 -8.88 1.07 3.25
C ASP A 144 -7.49 1.39 2.65
N GLU A 145 -6.63 0.42 2.47
CA GLU A 145 -5.32 0.66 1.83
C GLU A 145 -5.51 1.10 0.37
N GLU A 146 -6.34 0.38 -0.37
CA GLU A 146 -6.56 0.47 -1.82
C GLU A 146 -7.13 1.84 -2.29
N VAL A 147 -7.72 2.62 -1.37
CA VAL A 147 -8.36 3.90 -1.72
C VAL A 147 -7.83 5.05 -0.87
N GLY A 148 -7.84 4.90 0.46
CA GLY A 148 -7.68 6.03 1.35
C GLY A 148 -6.64 5.90 2.47
N THR A 149 -6.14 4.69 2.76
CA THR A 149 -5.22 4.38 3.88
C THR A 149 -5.73 4.82 5.27
N ALA A 150 -7.08 4.95 5.43
CA ALA A 150 -7.67 5.36 6.70
C ALA A 150 -7.34 4.38 7.84
N GLY A 151 -7.21 3.09 7.51
CA GLY A 151 -6.84 2.03 8.44
C GLY A 151 -5.47 2.23 9.05
N ALA A 152 -4.45 2.43 8.24
CA ALA A 152 -3.08 2.68 8.70
C ALA A 152 -3.02 3.93 9.58
N ARG A 153 -3.69 5.04 9.18
CA ARG A 153 -3.78 6.25 10.00
C ARG A 153 -4.46 6.01 11.35
N GLY A 154 -5.55 5.24 11.36
CA GLY A 154 -6.24 4.88 12.59
C GLY A 154 -5.37 4.02 13.51
N LEU A 155 -4.63 3.07 12.96
CA LEU A 155 -3.72 2.20 13.71
C LEU A 155 -2.61 3.01 14.40
N ILE A 156 -1.90 3.90 13.68
CA ILE A 156 -0.83 4.72 14.29
C ILE A 156 -1.36 5.74 15.30
N ALA A 157 -2.63 6.15 15.19
CA ALA A 157 -3.28 7.02 16.16
C ALA A 157 -3.69 6.28 17.44
N HIS A 158 -3.79 4.93 17.39
CA HIS A 158 -4.20 4.14 18.56
C HIS A 158 -3.11 4.16 19.64
N PRO A 159 -3.46 4.41 20.94
CA PRO A 159 -2.47 4.56 22.03
C PRO A 159 -1.58 3.33 22.25
N ALA A 160 -2.07 2.13 21.95
CA ALA A 160 -1.31 0.90 22.08
C ALA A 160 -0.34 0.64 20.91
N PHE A 161 -0.44 1.38 19.80
CA PHE A 161 0.50 1.19 18.68
C PHE A 161 1.91 1.64 19.09
N PRO A 162 2.94 0.79 18.94
CA PRO A 162 4.30 1.13 19.35
C PRO A 162 4.84 2.32 18.55
N ARG A 163 5.68 3.14 19.17
CA ARG A 163 6.30 4.32 18.52
C ARG A 163 7.67 4.05 17.94
N THR A 164 8.12 2.81 17.97
CA THR A 164 9.37 2.33 17.37
C THR A 164 9.22 0.86 17.01
N GLY A 165 9.97 0.39 16.04
CA GLY A 165 9.90 -1.02 15.68
C GLY A 165 10.57 -1.37 14.37
N ALA A 166 10.74 -2.66 14.15
CA ALA A 166 10.95 -3.25 12.84
C ALA A 166 9.58 -3.48 12.19
N LEU A 167 9.31 -2.84 11.06
CA LEU A 167 8.03 -2.95 10.32
C LEU A 167 8.24 -3.82 9.08
N ILE A 168 7.46 -4.87 8.94
CA ILE A 168 7.37 -5.67 7.71
C ILE A 168 5.94 -5.53 7.17
N VAL A 169 5.79 -5.00 5.98
CA VAL A 169 4.51 -5.00 5.25
C VAL A 169 4.50 -6.21 4.30
N GLY A 170 3.49 -7.04 4.40
CA GLY A 170 3.39 -8.33 3.70
C GLY A 170 2.89 -8.23 2.26
N GLU A 171 3.11 -7.11 1.61
CA GLU A 171 2.77 -6.86 0.20
C GLU A 171 3.56 -7.74 -0.76
N PRO A 172 3.01 -8.05 -1.95
CA PRO A 172 3.64 -8.97 -2.89
C PRO A 172 4.95 -8.39 -3.45
N THR A 173 6.05 -9.10 -3.20
CA THR A 173 7.38 -8.74 -3.71
C THR A 173 8.08 -9.91 -4.43
N GLY A 174 7.37 -11.02 -4.64
CA GLY A 174 7.99 -12.26 -5.05
C GLY A 174 8.90 -12.84 -3.97
N MET A 175 8.59 -12.59 -2.70
CA MET A 175 9.39 -13.01 -1.55
C MET A 175 10.80 -12.38 -1.50
N ARG A 176 11.01 -11.21 -2.12
CA ARG A 176 12.26 -10.44 -2.05
C ARG A 176 12.13 -9.28 -1.06
N PRO A 177 13.18 -8.94 -0.31
CA PRO A 177 13.14 -7.78 0.58
C PRO A 177 12.96 -6.48 -0.21
N GLY A 178 11.81 -5.82 -0.07
CA GLY A 178 11.55 -4.48 -0.57
C GLY A 178 12.16 -3.46 0.38
N ILE A 179 13.26 -2.82 -0.02
CA ILE A 179 14.00 -1.88 0.82
C ILE A 179 13.67 -0.41 0.54
N ALA A 180 12.93 -0.15 -0.53
CA ALA A 180 12.52 1.19 -0.91
C ALA A 180 11.19 1.17 -1.64
N GLU A 181 10.34 2.18 -1.39
CA GLU A 181 9.11 2.40 -2.16
C GLU A 181 8.98 3.86 -2.58
N LYS A 182 8.28 4.09 -3.72
CA LYS A 182 7.91 5.44 -4.13
C LYS A 182 6.74 5.95 -3.28
N GLY A 183 6.83 7.22 -2.90
CA GLY A 183 5.68 7.95 -2.38
C GLY A 183 4.68 8.32 -3.46
N ALA A 184 3.50 8.80 -3.03
CA ALA A 184 2.48 9.34 -3.92
C ALA A 184 1.97 10.69 -3.40
N LEU A 185 2.17 11.72 -4.21
CA LEU A 185 1.59 13.04 -3.98
C LEU A 185 0.55 13.28 -5.06
N TRP A 186 -0.73 13.31 -4.66
CA TRP A 186 -1.82 13.62 -5.57
C TRP A 186 -2.28 15.05 -5.36
N ILE A 187 -2.33 15.81 -6.43
CA ILE A 187 -2.77 17.19 -6.40
C ILE A 187 -3.89 17.44 -7.40
N GLU A 188 -4.73 18.42 -7.10
CA GLU A 188 -5.65 19.02 -8.04
C GLU A 188 -5.25 20.47 -8.29
N VAL A 189 -5.03 20.82 -9.55
CA VAL A 189 -4.81 22.21 -9.99
C VAL A 189 -6.14 22.73 -10.51
N ARG A 190 -6.69 23.75 -9.85
CA ARG A 190 -7.98 24.38 -10.18
C ARG A 190 -7.75 25.70 -10.86
N PHE A 191 -8.49 25.94 -11.93
CA PHE A 191 -8.49 27.18 -12.69
C PHE A 191 -9.85 27.81 -12.62
N THR A 192 -9.90 29.10 -12.30
CA THR A 192 -11.12 29.92 -12.24
C THR A 192 -10.95 31.09 -13.19
N GLY A 193 -11.95 31.33 -14.01
CA GLY A 193 -12.00 32.42 -14.99
C GLY A 193 -13.33 33.14 -14.94
N LYS A 194 -13.78 33.64 -16.10
CA LYS A 194 -15.03 34.37 -16.26
C LYS A 194 -15.81 33.84 -17.45
N ALA A 195 -17.06 33.41 -17.23
CA ALA A 195 -17.95 33.00 -18.30
C ALA A 195 -18.32 34.18 -19.19
N ALA A 196 -18.47 33.90 -20.48
CA ALA A 196 -19.03 34.81 -21.47
C ALA A 196 -19.66 33.98 -22.61
N HIS A 197 -20.49 34.65 -23.41
CA HIS A 197 -21.00 34.02 -24.63
C HIS A 197 -19.88 33.74 -25.62
N GLY A 198 -19.81 32.59 -26.25
CA GLY A 198 -18.73 32.21 -27.16
C GLY A 198 -18.51 33.20 -28.32
N ALA A 199 -19.55 33.87 -28.80
CA ALA A 199 -19.43 34.94 -29.79
C ALA A 199 -18.71 36.21 -29.27
N TYR A 200 -18.67 36.42 -27.98
CA TYR A 200 -18.01 37.52 -27.27
C TYR A 200 -16.92 37.01 -26.35
N ALA A 201 -16.09 36.08 -26.83
CA ALA A 201 -15.08 35.40 -26.03
C ALA A 201 -14.07 36.35 -25.36
N HIS A 202 -13.85 37.53 -25.96
CA HIS A 202 -12.99 38.59 -25.43
C HIS A 202 -13.52 39.28 -24.15
N GLU A 203 -14.80 39.10 -23.81
CA GLU A 203 -15.39 39.58 -22.56
C GLU A 203 -15.25 38.60 -21.40
N GLY A 204 -14.82 37.36 -21.69
CA GLY A 204 -14.60 36.28 -20.74
C GLY A 204 -13.12 36.09 -20.41
N ALA A 205 -12.86 35.15 -19.48
CA ALA A 205 -11.54 34.64 -19.16
C ALA A 205 -11.59 33.10 -19.12
N SER A 206 -10.94 32.47 -20.10
CA SER A 206 -11.06 31.01 -20.29
C SER A 206 -10.17 30.22 -19.33
N ALA A 207 -10.77 29.55 -18.35
CA ALA A 207 -10.09 28.68 -17.42
C ALA A 207 -9.45 27.47 -18.13
N THR A 208 -10.08 26.94 -19.19
CA THR A 208 -9.52 25.83 -19.98
C THR A 208 -8.27 26.24 -20.73
N MET A 209 -8.19 27.46 -21.24
CA MET A 209 -6.97 27.99 -21.85
C MET A 209 -5.87 28.19 -20.80
N GLY A 210 -6.23 28.60 -19.57
CA GLY A 210 -5.29 28.67 -18.46
C GLY A 210 -4.70 27.28 -18.11
N LEU A 211 -5.53 26.25 -18.07
CA LEU A 211 -5.09 24.88 -17.86
C LEU A 211 -4.10 24.43 -18.95
N ILE A 212 -4.46 24.62 -20.22
CA ILE A 212 -3.59 24.25 -21.35
C ILE A 212 -2.24 24.97 -21.29
N ALA A 213 -2.24 26.26 -20.91
CA ALA A 213 -1.02 27.05 -20.84
C ALA A 213 -0.10 26.65 -19.65
N ALA A 214 -0.65 26.26 -18.51
CA ALA A 214 0.10 26.04 -17.29
C ALA A 214 0.56 24.59 -17.09
N MET A 215 -0.29 23.61 -17.40
CA MET A 215 -0.08 22.21 -16.94
C MET A 215 1.20 21.57 -17.49
N PRO A 216 1.65 21.77 -18.74
CA PRO A 216 2.93 21.24 -19.17
C PRO A 216 4.11 21.68 -18.28
N GLY A 217 4.18 22.98 -17.95
CA GLY A 217 5.23 23.52 -17.08
C GLY A 217 5.13 23.01 -15.63
N VAL A 218 3.92 22.84 -15.12
CA VAL A 218 3.69 22.30 -13.76
C VAL A 218 4.14 20.84 -13.67
N ALA A 219 3.87 20.02 -14.68
CA ALA A 219 4.27 18.61 -14.68
C ALA A 219 5.79 18.43 -14.85
N GLU A 220 6.46 19.32 -15.59
CA GLU A 220 7.90 19.22 -15.86
C GLU A 220 8.80 19.54 -14.66
N VAL A 221 8.28 20.09 -13.56
CA VAL A 221 9.10 20.49 -12.39
C VAL A 221 9.83 19.31 -11.73
N VAL A 222 9.34 18.09 -11.90
CA VAL A 222 9.98 16.88 -11.34
C VAL A 222 11.11 16.33 -12.22
N ARG A 223 11.18 16.74 -13.47
CA ARG A 223 12.15 16.22 -14.45
C ARG A 223 13.63 16.45 -14.07
N PRO A 224 14.03 17.61 -13.49
CA PRO A 224 15.41 17.84 -13.11
C PRO A 224 15.81 17.16 -11.80
N LEU A 225 14.88 16.49 -11.09
CA LEU A 225 15.18 15.81 -9.85
C LEU A 225 16.07 14.59 -10.10
N PRO A 226 17.02 14.29 -9.20
CA PRO A 226 17.90 13.13 -9.37
C PRO A 226 17.09 11.83 -9.37
N ALA A 227 17.50 10.91 -10.23
CA ALA A 227 16.93 9.57 -10.26
C ALA A 227 17.47 8.74 -9.08
N HIS A 228 16.59 7.99 -8.43
CA HIS A 228 16.99 7.04 -7.39
C HIS A 228 17.67 5.81 -8.02
N PRO A 229 18.75 5.27 -7.43
CA PRO A 229 19.49 4.15 -8.03
C PRO A 229 18.63 2.91 -8.33
N ILE A 230 17.69 2.58 -7.45
CA ILE A 230 16.85 1.37 -7.57
C ILE A 230 15.48 1.70 -8.20
N LEU A 231 14.88 2.85 -7.83
CA LEU A 231 13.49 3.19 -8.20
C LEU A 231 13.39 4.07 -9.44
N GLY A 232 14.52 4.55 -9.97
CA GLY A 232 14.52 5.48 -11.09
C GLY A 232 13.98 6.88 -10.72
N PRO A 233 13.53 7.67 -11.70
CA PRO A 233 13.16 9.07 -11.48
C PRO A 233 11.84 9.23 -10.73
N THR A 234 11.68 10.37 -10.07
CA THR A 234 10.38 10.92 -9.67
C THR A 234 9.60 11.27 -10.94
N THR A 235 8.32 10.94 -10.97
CA THR A 235 7.46 11.16 -12.14
C THR A 235 6.22 11.97 -11.79
N ALA A 236 5.70 12.74 -12.74
CA ALA A 236 4.41 13.41 -12.64
C ALA A 236 3.55 13.05 -13.86
N ASN A 237 2.37 12.55 -13.61
CA ASN A 237 1.39 12.19 -14.62
C ASN A 237 0.14 13.06 -14.46
N ILE A 238 -0.22 13.83 -15.49
CA ILE A 238 -1.51 14.49 -15.55
C ILE A 238 -2.57 13.43 -15.85
N ALA A 239 -3.15 12.86 -14.79
CA ALA A 239 -4.01 11.70 -14.89
C ALA A 239 -5.42 12.03 -15.36
N MET A 240 -5.93 13.21 -15.00
CA MET A 240 -7.28 13.62 -15.34
C MET A 240 -7.34 15.12 -15.61
N ILE A 241 -8.18 15.53 -16.57
CA ILE A 241 -8.50 16.95 -16.85
C ILE A 241 -10.00 17.09 -17.05
N GLY A 242 -10.52 18.29 -16.72
CA GLY A 242 -11.91 18.63 -16.98
C GLY A 242 -12.12 20.15 -17.00
N GLY A 243 -13.25 20.58 -17.56
CA GLY A 243 -13.60 22.00 -17.58
C GLY A 243 -14.63 22.36 -18.63
N GLY A 244 -15.20 23.57 -18.47
CA GLY A 244 -16.28 24.08 -19.31
C GLY A 244 -17.64 23.41 -19.05
N SER A 245 -18.70 24.05 -19.54
CA SER A 245 -20.09 23.56 -19.37
C SER A 245 -20.83 23.42 -20.69
N ALA A 246 -20.48 24.21 -21.70
CA ALA A 246 -21.09 24.17 -23.02
C ALA A 246 -20.13 24.74 -24.09
N PRO A 247 -20.19 24.25 -25.36
CA PRO A 247 -19.27 24.68 -26.41
C PRO A 247 -19.46 26.12 -26.86
N ASN A 248 -20.60 26.73 -26.60
CA ASN A 248 -20.91 28.10 -26.93
C ASN A 248 -20.67 29.08 -25.76
N MET A 249 -19.92 28.66 -24.72
CA MET A 249 -19.57 29.49 -23.57
C MET A 249 -18.05 29.49 -23.35
N VAL A 250 -17.52 30.61 -22.89
CA VAL A 250 -16.17 30.69 -22.31
C VAL A 250 -16.17 29.95 -20.99
N ALA A 251 -15.26 28.96 -20.81
CA ALA A 251 -15.19 28.17 -19.61
C ALA A 251 -14.68 28.98 -18.42
N ASP A 252 -15.48 29.13 -17.39
CA ASP A 252 -15.13 29.80 -16.14
C ASP A 252 -14.46 28.92 -15.11
N ARG A 253 -14.46 27.59 -15.34
CA ARG A 253 -13.79 26.60 -14.49
C ARG A 253 -13.11 25.53 -15.31
N ALA A 254 -11.92 25.10 -14.84
CA ALA A 254 -11.22 23.93 -15.31
C ALA A 254 -10.38 23.35 -14.18
N TRP A 255 -9.98 22.08 -14.30
CA TRP A 255 -9.13 21.42 -13.33
C TRP A 255 -8.28 20.32 -13.98
N ALA A 256 -7.15 20.03 -13.35
CA ALA A 256 -6.33 18.89 -13.67
C ALA A 256 -5.94 18.14 -12.38
N LYS A 257 -5.94 16.82 -12.40
CA LYS A 257 -5.39 16.00 -11.32
C LYS A 257 -4.08 15.39 -11.77
N VAL A 258 -3.08 15.49 -10.89
CA VAL A 258 -1.72 15.02 -11.16
C VAL A 258 -1.35 13.98 -10.11
N ASP A 259 -0.86 12.83 -10.57
CA ASP A 259 -0.25 11.77 -9.78
C ASP A 259 1.27 11.91 -9.85
N ILE A 260 1.91 12.23 -8.73
CA ILE A 260 3.36 12.34 -8.61
C ILE A 260 3.85 11.14 -7.82
N ARG A 261 4.74 10.35 -8.44
CA ARG A 261 5.42 9.21 -7.79
C ARG A 261 6.83 9.64 -7.39
N SER A 262 7.01 9.98 -6.13
CA SER A 262 8.27 10.52 -5.60
C SER A 262 9.24 9.41 -5.22
N ALA A 263 10.52 9.57 -5.59
CA ALA A 263 11.59 8.71 -5.10
C ALA A 263 12.03 9.13 -3.68
N PRO A 264 12.60 8.22 -2.87
CA PRO A 264 13.23 8.57 -1.60
C PRO A 264 14.26 9.71 -1.74
N GLY A 265 14.33 10.54 -0.71
CA GLY A 265 15.16 11.76 -0.74
C GLY A 265 14.50 12.95 -1.44
N THR A 266 13.31 12.79 -2.02
CA THR A 266 12.57 13.87 -2.68
C THR A 266 11.52 14.45 -1.73
N SER A 267 11.60 15.75 -1.46
CA SER A 267 10.64 16.45 -0.59
C SER A 267 9.36 16.82 -1.33
N HIS A 268 8.21 16.35 -0.87
CA HIS A 268 6.90 16.78 -1.41
C HIS A 268 6.67 18.29 -1.23
N ALA A 269 7.16 18.86 -0.13
CA ALA A 269 7.06 20.32 0.08
C ALA A 269 7.85 21.10 -0.97
N GLU A 270 9.04 20.62 -1.36
CA GLU A 270 9.85 21.24 -2.42
C GLU A 270 9.21 21.06 -3.80
N ILE A 271 8.66 19.88 -4.10
CA ILE A 271 7.89 19.67 -5.34
C ILE A 271 6.71 20.66 -5.41
N LEU A 272 5.92 20.76 -4.35
CA LEU A 272 4.77 21.66 -4.30
C LEU A 272 5.18 23.14 -4.45
N ALA A 273 6.29 23.54 -3.84
CA ALA A 273 6.83 24.90 -4.00
C ALA A 273 7.27 25.18 -5.45
N ALA A 274 7.96 24.24 -6.08
CA ALA A 274 8.36 24.32 -7.48
C ALA A 274 7.13 24.38 -8.42
N MET A 275 6.11 23.56 -8.17
CA MET A 275 4.86 23.57 -8.94
C MET A 275 4.10 24.89 -8.80
N ARG A 276 4.02 25.44 -7.58
CA ARG A 276 3.42 26.77 -7.36
C ARG A 276 4.19 27.87 -8.09
N THR A 277 5.51 27.80 -8.08
CA THR A 277 6.36 28.74 -8.83
C THR A 277 6.12 28.63 -10.34
N ALA A 278 6.08 27.41 -10.88
CA ALA A 278 5.80 27.17 -12.29
C ALA A 278 4.39 27.67 -12.68
N LEU A 279 3.39 27.43 -11.82
CA LEU A 279 2.02 27.89 -12.02
C LEU A 279 1.93 29.42 -12.02
N ALA A 280 2.63 30.07 -11.09
CA ALA A 280 2.67 31.55 -11.03
C ALA A 280 3.39 32.18 -12.22
N ALA A 281 4.35 31.49 -12.81
CA ALA A 281 5.08 31.95 -14.01
C ALA A 281 4.36 31.58 -15.33
N ALA A 282 3.30 30.79 -15.29
CA ALA A 282 2.58 30.36 -16.48
C ALA A 282 1.87 31.58 -17.15
N PRO A 283 1.82 31.62 -18.51
CA PRO A 283 1.17 32.68 -19.25
C PRO A 283 -0.36 32.53 -19.23
N LEU A 284 -0.96 32.71 -18.06
CA LEU A 284 -2.41 32.60 -17.89
C LEU A 284 -3.12 33.75 -18.64
N PRO A 285 -4.28 33.47 -19.25
CA PRO A 285 -5.13 34.52 -19.77
C PRO A 285 -5.52 35.56 -18.70
N ALA A 286 -5.64 36.80 -19.07
CA ALA A 286 -6.06 37.86 -18.14
C ALA A 286 -7.40 37.48 -17.48
N GLY A 287 -7.47 37.62 -16.15
CA GLY A 287 -8.66 37.26 -15.36
C GLY A 287 -8.79 35.75 -15.05
N VAL A 288 -7.82 34.92 -15.42
CA VAL A 288 -7.74 33.52 -14.95
C VAL A 288 -6.85 33.46 -13.71
N HIS A 289 -7.34 32.76 -12.69
CA HIS A 289 -6.62 32.44 -11.46
C HIS A 289 -6.46 30.91 -11.35
N ALA A 290 -5.34 30.50 -10.72
CA ALA A 290 -5.09 29.07 -10.51
C ALA A 290 -4.54 28.79 -9.11
N GLU A 291 -4.92 27.64 -8.55
CA GLU A 291 -4.47 27.18 -7.23
C GLU A 291 -4.17 25.69 -7.24
N ILE A 292 -3.30 25.23 -6.34
CA ILE A 292 -2.98 23.82 -6.13
C ILE A 292 -3.56 23.38 -4.78
N ALA A 293 -4.40 22.35 -4.81
CA ALA A 293 -4.89 21.64 -3.64
C ALA A 293 -4.23 20.26 -3.56
N VAL A 294 -3.73 19.89 -2.38
CA VAL A 294 -3.21 18.53 -2.12
C VAL A 294 -4.40 17.61 -1.81
N MET A 295 -4.50 16.51 -2.53
CA MET A 295 -5.53 15.49 -2.35
C MET A 295 -5.03 14.34 -1.46
N SER A 296 -3.75 13.96 -1.64
CA SER A 296 -3.09 12.90 -0.89
C SER A 296 -1.58 13.16 -0.83
N ASP A 297 -0.97 12.85 0.31
CA ASP A 297 0.47 13.00 0.56
C ASP A 297 0.97 11.76 1.29
N ARG A 298 1.56 10.82 0.53
CA ARG A 298 2.11 9.56 1.01
C ARG A 298 3.61 9.54 0.78
N ARG A 299 4.38 9.43 1.85
CA ARG A 299 5.84 9.54 1.81
C ARG A 299 6.46 8.29 1.19
N SER A 300 7.57 8.49 0.47
CA SER A 300 8.49 7.42 0.12
C SER A 300 9.34 7.02 1.33
N PHE A 301 9.92 5.82 1.32
CA PHE A 301 10.96 5.44 2.25
C PHE A 301 12.07 4.66 1.58
N GLU A 302 13.21 4.57 2.27
CA GLU A 302 14.34 3.70 1.94
C GLU A 302 14.99 3.21 3.22
N THR A 303 15.30 1.91 3.25
CA THR A 303 16.12 1.25 4.24
C THR A 303 17.44 0.85 3.58
N ALA A 304 18.57 1.10 4.24
CA ALA A 304 19.87 0.77 3.68
C ALA A 304 19.98 -0.75 3.41
N PRO A 305 20.60 -1.18 2.31
CA PRO A 305 20.67 -2.59 1.94
C PRO A 305 21.50 -3.44 2.94
N ASP A 306 22.36 -2.82 3.71
CA ASP A 306 23.15 -3.44 4.77
C ASP A 306 22.54 -3.27 6.18
N ASP A 307 21.32 -2.74 6.29
CA ASP A 307 20.63 -2.64 7.57
C ASP A 307 20.45 -4.03 8.21
N PRO A 308 20.64 -4.17 9.52
CA PRO A 308 20.49 -5.44 10.22
C PRO A 308 19.14 -6.13 9.97
N LEU A 309 18.04 -5.38 9.78
CA LEU A 309 16.73 -5.94 9.49
C LEU A 309 16.68 -6.57 8.08
N VAL A 310 17.32 -5.94 7.08
CA VAL A 310 17.43 -6.50 5.72
C VAL A 310 18.17 -7.82 5.77
N LEU A 311 19.32 -7.83 6.43
CA LEU A 311 20.15 -9.03 6.56
C LEU A 311 19.44 -10.16 7.34
N ALA A 312 18.69 -9.82 8.39
CA ALA A 312 17.88 -10.78 9.14
C ALA A 312 16.76 -11.38 8.27
N LEU A 313 16.06 -10.53 7.51
CA LEU A 313 15.00 -11.00 6.59
C LEU A 313 15.58 -11.89 5.49
N GLN A 314 16.73 -11.54 4.90
CA GLN A 314 17.40 -12.39 3.90
C GLN A 314 17.74 -13.76 4.45
N ARG A 315 18.28 -13.85 5.69
CA ARG A 315 18.54 -15.15 6.35
C ARG A 315 17.25 -15.95 6.55
N ALA A 316 16.18 -15.30 7.00
CA ALA A 316 14.90 -15.93 7.23
C ALA A 316 14.28 -16.49 5.91
N LEU A 317 14.36 -15.71 4.84
CA LEU A 317 13.90 -16.10 3.50
C LEU A 317 14.72 -17.27 2.93
N ALA A 318 16.04 -17.20 3.01
CA ALA A 318 16.91 -18.28 2.58
C ALA A 318 16.65 -19.57 3.37
N GLY A 319 16.46 -19.46 4.70
CA GLY A 319 16.06 -20.58 5.58
C GLY A 319 14.70 -21.19 5.23
N ALA A 320 13.77 -20.39 4.69
CA ALA A 320 12.48 -20.83 4.19
C ALA A 320 12.54 -21.37 2.75
N GLY A 321 13.71 -21.47 2.13
CA GLY A 321 13.90 -22.00 0.78
C GLY A 321 13.53 -21.04 -0.34
N VAL A 322 13.56 -19.73 -0.08
CA VAL A 322 13.40 -18.70 -1.14
C VAL A 322 14.70 -18.63 -1.96
N PRO A 323 14.63 -18.79 -3.29
CA PRO A 323 15.83 -18.96 -4.11
C PRO A 323 16.59 -17.64 -4.34
N GLU A 324 15.89 -16.50 -4.32
CA GLU A 324 16.46 -15.18 -4.59
C GLU A 324 16.04 -14.21 -3.48
N THR A 325 17.02 -13.70 -2.74
CA THR A 325 16.78 -12.81 -1.60
C THR A 325 17.45 -11.43 -1.75
N ASP A 326 17.89 -11.08 -2.95
CA ASP A 326 18.44 -9.76 -3.23
C ASP A 326 17.37 -8.68 -3.08
N PRO A 327 17.69 -7.55 -2.42
CA PRO A 327 16.75 -6.47 -2.21
C PRO A 327 16.22 -5.86 -3.51
N VAL A 328 14.97 -5.37 -3.44
CA VAL A 328 14.27 -4.68 -4.55
C VAL A 328 13.70 -3.35 -4.12
N GLY A 329 13.39 -2.50 -5.10
CA GLY A 329 12.59 -1.29 -4.92
C GLY A 329 11.19 -1.48 -5.51
N LEU A 330 10.19 -0.82 -4.91
CA LEU A 330 8.80 -0.88 -5.31
C LEU A 330 8.36 0.47 -5.89
N ALA A 331 7.81 0.45 -7.09
CA ALA A 331 7.37 1.67 -7.78
C ALA A 331 6.00 2.17 -7.31
N TYR A 332 5.32 1.43 -6.44
CA TYR A 332 4.06 1.77 -5.79
C TYR A 332 4.28 2.08 -4.31
N TYR A 333 3.26 2.61 -3.64
CA TYR A 333 3.25 2.83 -2.19
C TYR A 333 2.42 1.72 -1.52
N THR A 334 2.63 1.57 -0.23
CA THR A 334 1.89 0.66 0.65
C THR A 334 1.48 1.38 1.93
N ASP A 335 0.84 0.69 2.86
CA ASP A 335 0.57 1.22 4.20
C ASP A 335 1.84 1.69 4.95
N ALA A 336 3.04 1.26 4.53
CA ALA A 336 4.29 1.76 5.09
C ALA A 336 4.39 3.29 5.00
N ALA A 337 3.89 3.88 3.91
CA ALA A 337 3.88 5.34 3.71
C ALA A 337 3.19 6.11 4.85
N GLU A 338 2.15 5.52 5.45
CA GLU A 338 1.42 6.10 6.59
C GLU A 338 1.98 5.62 7.93
N LEU A 339 2.24 4.32 8.08
CA LEU A 339 2.70 3.72 9.33
C LEU A 339 4.01 4.34 9.81
N LEU A 340 4.93 4.65 8.91
CA LEU A 340 6.20 5.33 9.20
C LEU A 340 6.01 6.74 9.77
N GLY A 341 4.86 7.37 9.56
CA GLY A 341 4.53 8.65 10.16
C GLY A 341 4.28 8.59 11.66
N GLY A 342 4.08 7.40 12.24
CA GLY A 342 3.72 7.20 13.63
C GLY A 342 4.88 7.15 14.63
N GLY A 343 6.15 7.02 14.16
CA GLY A 343 7.28 6.84 15.05
C GLY A 343 8.61 6.62 14.36
N ASP A 344 9.56 5.99 15.08
CA ASP A 344 10.90 5.61 14.59
C ASP A 344 10.90 4.13 14.20
N TYR A 345 10.81 3.86 12.90
CA TYR A 345 10.75 2.50 12.37
C TYR A 345 11.83 2.28 11.31
N THR A 346 12.35 1.04 11.28
CA THR A 346 13.00 0.49 10.09
C THR A 346 11.96 -0.35 9.35
N ALA A 347 11.70 -0.08 8.07
CA ALA A 347 10.65 -0.74 7.32
C ALA A 347 11.18 -1.54 6.15
N LEU A 348 10.55 -2.69 5.91
CA LEU A 348 10.72 -3.50 4.70
C LEU A 348 9.35 -3.94 4.20
N ILE A 349 9.29 -4.21 2.91
CA ILE A 349 8.12 -4.82 2.28
C ILE A 349 8.55 -6.20 1.80
N CYS A 350 7.81 -7.22 2.17
CA CYS A 350 8.12 -8.58 1.73
C CYS A 350 6.91 -9.47 1.90
N GLY A 351 6.40 -10.00 0.83
CA GLY A 351 5.27 -10.92 0.87
C GLY A 351 5.18 -11.85 -0.33
N PRO A 352 4.29 -12.84 -0.25
CA PRO A 352 4.08 -13.84 -1.28
C PRO A 352 3.39 -13.24 -2.50
N GLY A 353 3.64 -13.83 -3.67
CA GLY A 353 3.06 -13.40 -4.93
C GLY A 353 3.89 -12.35 -5.68
N VAL A 354 3.55 -12.15 -6.94
CA VAL A 354 4.28 -11.28 -7.86
C VAL A 354 3.54 -9.96 -8.03
N PRO A 355 4.19 -8.81 -7.83
CA PRO A 355 3.53 -7.49 -7.91
C PRO A 355 2.74 -7.25 -9.19
N GLY A 356 3.22 -7.75 -10.32
CA GLY A 356 2.56 -7.60 -11.62
C GLY A 356 1.21 -8.32 -11.76
N LEU A 357 0.82 -9.16 -10.79
CA LEU A 357 -0.49 -9.83 -10.73
C LEU A 357 -1.50 -9.07 -9.86
N ALA A 358 -1.06 -8.11 -9.07
CA ALA A 358 -1.94 -7.22 -8.32
C ALA A 358 -2.90 -6.49 -9.27
N HIS A 359 -4.18 -6.37 -8.89
CA HIS A 359 -5.24 -5.69 -9.65
C HIS A 359 -5.57 -6.32 -11.02
N GLN A 360 -4.92 -7.42 -11.41
CA GLN A 360 -5.18 -8.10 -12.69
C GLN A 360 -6.36 -9.09 -12.58
N VAL A 361 -6.93 -9.43 -13.73
CA VAL A 361 -7.84 -10.56 -13.88
C VAL A 361 -7.06 -11.85 -13.69
N ASP A 362 -7.70 -12.87 -13.14
CA ASP A 362 -7.07 -14.15 -12.82
C ASP A 362 -5.87 -14.03 -11.88
N GLU A 363 -5.96 -13.09 -10.94
CA GLU A 363 -5.02 -12.92 -9.85
C GLU A 363 -4.81 -14.23 -9.09
N HIS A 364 -3.56 -14.56 -8.79
CA HIS A 364 -3.21 -15.78 -8.07
C HIS A 364 -1.86 -15.66 -7.35
N VAL A 365 -1.69 -16.47 -6.31
CA VAL A 365 -0.44 -16.59 -5.57
C VAL A 365 0.03 -18.05 -5.57
N PRO A 366 1.34 -18.33 -5.76
CA PRO A 366 1.88 -19.68 -5.58
C PRO A 366 1.66 -20.14 -4.13
N VAL A 367 1.12 -21.35 -3.94
CA VAL A 367 0.87 -21.88 -2.58
C VAL A 367 2.17 -22.09 -1.81
N ASP A 368 3.26 -22.40 -2.49
CA ASP A 368 4.59 -22.54 -1.89
C ASP A 368 5.08 -21.19 -1.31
N ASP A 369 4.77 -20.07 -1.97
CA ASP A 369 5.15 -18.75 -1.47
C ASP A 369 4.39 -18.39 -0.19
N LEU A 370 3.12 -18.83 -0.05
CA LEU A 370 2.36 -18.67 1.19
C LEU A 370 3.05 -19.39 2.37
N VAL A 371 3.50 -20.63 2.12
CA VAL A 371 4.19 -21.42 3.13
C VAL A 371 5.53 -20.81 3.49
N ARG A 372 6.34 -20.46 2.48
CA ARG A 372 7.64 -19.81 2.66
C ARG A 372 7.53 -18.47 3.41
N ALA A 373 6.48 -17.67 3.12
CA ALA A 373 6.24 -16.43 3.82
C ALA A 373 5.96 -16.65 5.32
N ALA A 374 5.08 -17.58 5.66
CA ALA A 374 4.79 -17.92 7.04
C ALA A 374 6.04 -18.43 7.79
N ASP A 375 6.86 -19.26 7.12
CA ASP A 375 8.11 -19.79 7.68
C ASP A 375 9.14 -18.67 7.87
N ALA A 376 9.32 -17.79 6.88
CA ALA A 376 10.24 -16.67 6.94
C ALA A 376 9.86 -15.66 8.04
N TYR A 377 8.58 -15.28 8.14
CA TYR A 377 8.13 -14.37 9.21
C TYR A 377 8.28 -15.02 10.59
N THR A 378 8.06 -16.33 10.72
CA THR A 378 8.30 -17.06 11.96
C THR A 378 9.77 -17.04 12.34
N ALA A 379 10.67 -17.31 11.38
CA ALA A 379 12.12 -17.30 11.59
C ALA A 379 12.62 -15.91 11.96
N LEU A 380 12.17 -14.86 11.24
CA LEU A 380 12.47 -13.46 11.56
C LEU A 380 12.01 -13.09 12.97
N GLY A 381 10.77 -13.46 13.33
CA GLY A 381 10.24 -13.21 14.67
C GLY A 381 11.05 -13.89 15.78
N ARG A 382 11.53 -15.11 15.54
CA ARG A 382 12.43 -15.82 16.47
C ARG A 382 13.76 -15.08 16.62
N GLU A 383 14.37 -14.64 15.53
CA GLU A 383 15.64 -13.94 15.55
C GLU A 383 15.55 -12.60 16.29
N LEU A 384 14.49 -11.84 16.03
CA LEU A 384 14.32 -10.49 16.58
C LEU A 384 13.79 -10.49 18.02
N LEU A 385 12.96 -11.46 18.39
CA LEU A 385 12.19 -11.41 19.65
C LEU A 385 12.58 -12.47 20.69
N LEU A 386 13.43 -13.45 20.38
CA LEU A 386 13.95 -14.42 21.36
C LEU A 386 15.39 -14.14 21.74
#